data_3f8c67811a085e3ea954bd7df5a795c2
#
_entry.id   3f8c67811a085e3ea954bd7df5a795c2
#
_cell.length_a   1.000
_cell.length_b   1.000
_cell.length_c   1.000
_cell.angle_alpha   90.00
_cell.angle_beta   90.00
_cell.angle_gamma   90.00
#
_symmetry.space_group_name_H-M   'P 1'
#
loop_
_entity.id
_entity.type
_entity.pdbx_description
1 polymer ?
#
loop_
_entity_poly.entity_id
_entity_poly.type
_entity_poly.pdbx_seq_one_letter_code
_entity_poly.pdbx_strand_id
1 'polypeptide(L)'
;MKISIIIPTYNNLNFLKFLLSSLKKNSHYEHEIILHINEGTDGSLNYAKENKLLYTYSPKNIGLCTSLNKASLLASKNYILYSHDDMFFCKNWDIYLESEIKKYSNNLFYLTGTNISINNGLINFDCGSSPENFDETKFNTFCNNNNTKDLQGSHWAPHVIHKKLWFKIGGFSEEFNPGDGSDPDLCMKLWNENVRIFKTISKFKVYHFSSTTTRKSNIILNNGTKTFLLKWGFNPRFFRKYYLKGDGFNSFNGELSNP
;
A
#
# COMPACT_ATOMS: atom_id res chain seq x y z
N MET A 1 -15.98 8.25 4.81
CA MET A 1 -14.84 9.23 4.80
C MET A 1 -14.13 9.14 3.45
N LYS A 2 -13.92 10.29 2.74
CA LYS A 2 -13.16 10.31 1.47
C LYS A 2 -11.66 10.43 1.75
N ILE A 3 -10.82 9.70 1.00
CA ILE A 3 -9.35 9.69 1.11
C ILE A 3 -8.72 9.92 -0.27
N SER A 4 -7.43 10.29 -0.31
CA SER A 4 -6.63 10.33 -1.53
C SER A 4 -5.91 8.99 -1.69
N ILE A 5 -6.17 8.27 -2.79
CA ILE A 5 -5.53 6.99 -3.12
C ILE A 5 -4.45 7.28 -4.15
N ILE A 6 -3.19 7.07 -3.77
CA ILE A 6 -2.04 7.26 -4.65
C ILE A 6 -1.56 5.92 -5.20
N ILE A 7 -1.43 5.83 -6.52
CA ILE A 7 -1.14 4.60 -7.24
C ILE A 7 -0.02 4.87 -8.25
N PRO A 8 1.21 4.41 -7.99
CA PRO A 8 2.27 4.41 -8.99
C PRO A 8 2.03 3.26 -9.96
N THR A 9 2.24 3.50 -11.25
CA THR A 9 2.14 2.47 -12.29
C THR A 9 3.32 2.58 -13.27
N TYR A 10 3.77 1.45 -13.78
CA TYR A 10 4.83 1.33 -14.77
C TYR A 10 4.44 0.30 -15.82
N ASN A 11 3.90 0.78 -16.96
CA ASN A 11 3.48 -0.05 -18.09
C ASN A 11 2.66 -1.28 -17.67
N ASN A 12 1.61 -1.06 -16.86
CA ASN A 12 0.78 -2.12 -16.28
C ASN A 12 -0.73 -1.81 -16.41
N LEU A 13 -1.14 -1.28 -17.58
CA LEU A 13 -2.49 -0.76 -17.85
C LEU A 13 -3.60 -1.75 -17.50
N ASN A 14 -3.41 -3.03 -17.80
CA ASN A 14 -4.44 -4.04 -17.58
C ASN A 14 -4.78 -4.20 -16.09
N PHE A 15 -3.75 -4.34 -15.24
CA PHE A 15 -3.94 -4.38 -13.80
C PHE A 15 -4.43 -3.06 -13.24
N LEU A 16 -3.92 -1.93 -13.74
CA LEU A 16 -4.40 -0.61 -13.33
C LEU A 16 -5.91 -0.45 -13.56
N LYS A 17 -6.41 -0.82 -14.76
CA LYS A 17 -7.85 -0.80 -15.06
C LYS A 17 -8.63 -1.70 -14.10
N PHE A 18 -8.10 -2.87 -13.79
CA PHE A 18 -8.73 -3.81 -12.89
C PHE A 18 -8.80 -3.27 -11.46
N LEU A 19 -7.72 -2.70 -10.94
CA LEU A 19 -7.70 -2.01 -9.65
C LEU A 19 -8.73 -0.88 -9.62
N LEU A 20 -8.72 0.02 -10.61
CA LEU A 20 -9.66 1.16 -10.67
C LEU A 20 -11.11 0.71 -10.71
N SER A 21 -11.40 -0.38 -11.43
CA SER A 21 -12.73 -1.01 -11.45
C SER A 21 -13.12 -1.53 -10.05
N SER A 22 -12.19 -2.18 -9.34
CA SER A 22 -12.45 -2.68 -7.98
C SER A 22 -12.73 -1.54 -6.99
N LEU A 23 -11.96 -0.47 -7.05
CA LEU A 23 -12.17 0.71 -6.22
C LEU A 23 -13.53 1.35 -6.48
N LYS A 24 -13.90 1.53 -7.77
CA LYS A 24 -15.21 2.08 -8.15
C LYS A 24 -16.38 1.20 -7.67
N LYS A 25 -16.25 -0.13 -7.80
CA LYS A 25 -17.31 -1.10 -7.49
C LYS A 25 -17.46 -1.35 -5.98
N ASN A 26 -16.35 -1.43 -5.26
CA ASN A 26 -16.28 -1.98 -3.93
C ASN A 26 -16.13 -0.93 -2.82
N SER A 27 -15.89 0.34 -3.17
CA SER A 27 -15.89 1.45 -2.22
C SER A 27 -17.30 1.94 -1.94
N HIS A 28 -17.54 2.34 -0.70
CA HIS A 28 -18.79 3.04 -0.30
C HIS A 28 -18.71 4.54 -0.63
N TYR A 29 -17.49 5.13 -0.54
CA TYR A 29 -17.25 6.53 -0.83
C TYR A 29 -16.57 6.72 -2.18
N GLU A 30 -16.85 7.85 -2.83
CA GLU A 30 -16.08 8.28 -4.01
C GLU A 30 -14.75 8.92 -3.55
N HIS A 31 -13.66 8.16 -3.70
CA HIS A 31 -12.32 8.57 -3.32
C HIS A 31 -11.65 9.43 -4.41
N GLU A 32 -10.62 10.17 -4.01
CA GLU A 32 -9.74 10.87 -4.92
C GLU A 32 -8.65 9.91 -5.39
N ILE A 33 -8.62 9.57 -6.67
CA ILE A 33 -7.62 8.69 -7.27
C ILE A 33 -6.53 9.54 -7.90
N ILE A 34 -5.27 9.28 -7.55
CA ILE A 34 -4.10 10.00 -8.05
C ILE A 34 -3.09 8.98 -8.56
N LEU A 35 -2.76 9.05 -9.85
CA LEU A 35 -1.77 8.18 -10.45
C LEU A 35 -0.40 8.85 -10.53
N HIS A 36 0.67 8.08 -10.41
CA HIS A 36 1.94 8.43 -11.02
C HIS A 36 2.24 7.46 -12.15
N ILE A 37 2.39 7.99 -13.36
CA ILE A 37 2.60 7.18 -14.56
C ILE A 37 4.07 7.27 -14.95
N ASN A 38 4.78 6.16 -14.83
CA ASN A 38 6.13 5.99 -15.32
C ASN A 38 6.07 5.48 -16.76
N GLU A 39 6.68 6.17 -17.70
CA GLU A 39 6.70 5.91 -19.16
C GLU A 39 5.30 5.91 -19.80
N GLY A 40 4.43 4.97 -19.46
CA GLY A 40 3.06 4.89 -19.97
C GLY A 40 2.96 4.51 -21.45
N THR A 41 3.96 3.78 -21.97
CA THR A 41 4.05 3.34 -23.37
C THR A 41 3.03 2.24 -23.72
N ASP A 42 2.47 1.58 -22.70
CA ASP A 42 1.42 0.56 -22.79
C ASP A 42 0.00 1.16 -22.96
N GLY A 43 -0.10 2.49 -23.04
CA GLY A 43 -1.37 3.21 -23.12
C GLY A 43 -1.89 3.75 -21.79
N SER A 44 -1.21 3.51 -20.66
CA SER A 44 -1.62 4.00 -19.33
C SER A 44 -1.77 5.51 -19.29
N LEU A 45 -0.88 6.26 -19.97
CA LEU A 45 -0.95 7.72 -20.04
C LEU A 45 -2.17 8.20 -20.82
N ASN A 46 -2.46 7.59 -21.96
CA ASN A 46 -3.63 7.92 -22.76
C ASN A 46 -4.92 7.59 -21.99
N TYR A 47 -4.97 6.43 -21.35
CA TYR A 47 -6.08 6.03 -20.51
C TYR A 47 -6.37 7.05 -19.38
N ALA A 48 -5.34 7.53 -18.71
CA ALA A 48 -5.51 8.53 -17.66
C ALA A 48 -6.07 9.86 -18.20
N LYS A 49 -5.60 10.32 -19.37
CA LYS A 49 -6.09 11.54 -20.04
C LYS A 49 -7.55 11.40 -20.46
N GLU A 50 -7.90 10.32 -21.16
CA GLU A 50 -9.25 10.06 -21.67
C GLU A 50 -10.28 9.94 -20.54
N ASN A 51 -9.91 9.33 -19.43
CA ASN A 51 -10.77 9.17 -18.25
C ASN A 51 -10.68 10.34 -17.26
N LYS A 52 -9.96 11.43 -17.60
CA LYS A 52 -9.80 12.63 -16.76
C LYS A 52 -9.33 12.31 -15.35
N LEU A 53 -8.48 11.30 -15.20
CA LEU A 53 -7.90 10.94 -13.91
C LEU A 53 -6.85 11.98 -13.48
N LEU A 54 -6.74 12.21 -12.20
CA LEU A 54 -5.69 13.05 -11.65
C LEU A 54 -4.36 12.28 -11.71
N TYR A 55 -3.32 12.86 -12.31
CA TYR A 55 -2.04 12.16 -12.44
C TYR A 55 -0.84 13.08 -12.46
N THR A 56 0.32 12.53 -12.09
CA THR A 56 1.65 13.01 -12.41
C THR A 56 2.32 12.06 -13.41
N TYR A 57 3.30 12.53 -14.16
CA TYR A 57 3.94 11.75 -15.22
C TYR A 57 5.45 11.90 -15.21
N SER A 58 6.15 10.85 -15.59
CA SER A 58 7.59 10.85 -15.87
C SER A 58 7.88 10.06 -17.15
N PRO A 59 8.68 10.61 -18.09
CA PRO A 59 8.98 9.95 -19.37
C PRO A 59 9.91 8.74 -19.21
N LYS A 60 10.45 8.51 -18.02
CA LYS A 60 11.26 7.36 -17.62
C LYS A 60 10.77 6.84 -16.28
N ASN A 61 11.07 5.57 -15.99
CA ASN A 61 10.81 5.03 -14.66
C ASN A 61 11.73 5.70 -13.62
N ILE A 62 11.15 6.43 -12.69
CA ILE A 62 11.85 7.15 -11.61
C ILE A 62 11.85 6.41 -10.27
N GLY A 63 11.39 5.16 -10.26
CA GLY A 63 11.27 4.34 -9.07
C GLY A 63 10.03 4.62 -8.24
N LEU A 64 9.73 3.69 -7.34
CA LEU A 64 8.52 3.70 -6.52
C LEU A 64 8.45 4.90 -5.58
N CYS A 65 9.52 5.15 -4.84
CA CYS A 65 9.56 6.19 -3.80
C CYS A 65 9.32 7.59 -4.37
N THR A 66 10.07 7.94 -5.42
CA THR A 66 9.92 9.23 -6.12
C THR A 66 8.54 9.37 -6.76
N SER A 67 8.00 8.27 -7.33
CA SER A 67 6.67 8.24 -7.92
C SER A 67 5.57 8.56 -6.91
N LEU A 68 5.62 7.92 -5.74
CA LEU A 68 4.67 8.15 -4.66
C LEU A 68 4.76 9.57 -4.09
N ASN A 69 5.98 10.07 -3.89
CA ASN A 69 6.19 11.44 -3.42
C ASN A 69 5.59 12.45 -4.38
N LYS A 70 5.81 12.30 -5.70
CA LYS A 70 5.22 13.18 -6.72
C LYS A 70 3.70 13.10 -6.74
N ALA A 71 3.12 11.90 -6.73
CA ALA A 71 1.67 11.74 -6.71
C ALA A 71 1.03 12.35 -5.45
N SER A 72 1.68 12.20 -4.29
CA SER A 72 1.18 12.70 -3.02
C SER A 72 1.01 14.24 -2.96
N LEU A 73 1.76 14.99 -3.79
CA LEU A 73 1.64 16.45 -3.88
C LEU A 73 0.25 16.90 -4.37
N LEU A 74 -0.46 16.04 -5.10
CA LEU A 74 -1.80 16.32 -5.59
C LEU A 74 -2.90 15.93 -4.58
N ALA A 75 -2.55 15.25 -3.48
CA ALA A 75 -3.52 14.75 -2.51
C ALA A 75 -4.24 15.90 -1.79
N SER A 76 -5.58 15.95 -1.90
CA SER A 76 -6.40 16.98 -1.27
C SER A 76 -7.06 16.52 0.03
N LYS A 77 -7.23 15.20 0.25
CA LYS A 77 -7.94 14.65 1.43
C LYS A 77 -7.02 14.54 2.65
N ASN A 78 -7.63 14.34 3.82
CA ASN A 78 -6.88 14.27 5.09
C ASN A 78 -6.04 13.01 5.25
N TYR A 79 -6.40 11.93 4.56
CA TYR A 79 -5.68 10.66 4.59
C TYR A 79 -5.20 10.28 3.21
N ILE A 80 -3.99 9.77 3.14
CA ILE A 80 -3.36 9.22 1.95
C ILE A 80 -3.34 7.69 2.10
N LEU A 81 -3.91 6.99 1.13
CA LEU A 81 -3.76 5.55 0.97
C LEU A 81 -2.81 5.30 -0.20
N TYR A 82 -1.74 4.57 0.04
CA TYR A 82 -0.89 4.01 -1.01
C TYR A 82 -1.38 2.62 -1.39
N SER A 83 -1.53 2.37 -2.68
CA SER A 83 -1.84 1.05 -3.26
C SER A 83 -0.91 0.72 -4.42
N HIS A 84 -0.56 -0.56 -4.58
CA HIS A 84 0.02 -1.05 -5.84
C HIS A 84 -1.05 -1.06 -6.93
N ASP A 85 -0.62 -1.02 -8.20
CA ASP A 85 -1.51 -1.05 -9.36
C ASP A 85 -2.06 -2.45 -9.69
N ASP A 86 -1.56 -3.50 -9.03
CA ASP A 86 -1.94 -4.89 -9.18
C ASP A 86 -2.72 -5.45 -7.96
N MET A 87 -3.59 -4.62 -7.37
CA MET A 87 -4.45 -5.01 -6.25
C MET A 87 -5.93 -5.01 -6.62
N PHE A 88 -6.73 -5.83 -5.93
CA PHE A 88 -8.19 -5.85 -5.99
C PHE A 88 -8.75 -5.71 -4.58
N PHE A 89 -9.54 -4.67 -4.33
CA PHE A 89 -10.07 -4.34 -3.01
C PHE A 89 -11.39 -5.09 -2.73
N CYS A 90 -11.58 -5.58 -1.50
CA CYS A 90 -12.82 -6.21 -1.09
C CYS A 90 -13.97 -5.20 -0.95
N LYS A 91 -15.21 -5.69 -0.95
CA LYS A 91 -16.40 -4.85 -0.76
C LYS A 91 -16.37 -4.14 0.60
N ASN A 92 -16.73 -2.85 0.63
CA ASN A 92 -16.83 -2.02 1.84
C ASN A 92 -15.50 -1.86 2.62
N TRP A 93 -14.36 -2.06 1.97
CA TRP A 93 -13.04 -1.92 2.58
C TRP A 93 -12.85 -0.56 3.27
N ASP A 94 -13.39 0.50 2.70
CA ASP A 94 -13.32 1.88 3.18
C ASP A 94 -14.21 2.16 4.41
N ILE A 95 -15.30 1.43 4.56
CA ILE A 95 -16.12 1.42 5.78
C ILE A 95 -15.34 0.83 6.95
N TYR A 96 -14.65 -0.30 6.72
CA TYR A 96 -13.82 -0.93 7.74
C TYR A 96 -12.66 -0.04 8.14
N LEU A 97 -12.02 0.61 7.16
CA LEU A 97 -10.95 1.57 7.41
C LEU A 97 -11.46 2.78 8.22
N GLU A 98 -12.59 3.37 7.83
CA GLU A 98 -13.19 4.51 8.55
C GLU A 98 -13.54 4.14 9.98
N SER A 99 -14.16 2.97 10.18
CA SER A 99 -14.49 2.46 11.51
C SER A 99 -13.26 2.29 12.39
N GLU A 100 -12.14 1.89 11.80
CA GLU A 100 -10.88 1.76 12.53
C GLU A 100 -10.29 3.12 12.91
N ILE A 101 -10.21 4.04 11.94
CA ILE A 101 -9.68 5.40 12.18
C ILE A 101 -10.43 6.12 13.30
N LYS A 102 -11.75 5.96 13.37
CA LYS A 102 -12.60 6.57 14.41
C LYS A 102 -12.32 6.09 15.83
N LYS A 103 -11.57 5.01 16.02
CA LYS A 103 -11.19 4.51 17.36
C LYS A 103 -10.04 5.31 17.98
N TYR A 104 -9.28 6.06 17.17
CA TYR A 104 -8.10 6.79 17.63
C TYR A 104 -8.42 8.27 17.83
N SER A 105 -8.00 8.82 18.96
CA SER A 105 -8.17 10.23 19.30
C SER A 105 -7.22 11.15 18.55
N ASN A 106 -6.16 10.60 17.95
CA ASN A 106 -5.16 11.31 17.18
C ASN A 106 -4.86 10.59 15.86
N ASN A 107 -4.00 11.18 15.03
CA ASN A 107 -3.64 10.65 13.70
C ASN A 107 -2.26 9.96 13.69
N LEU A 108 -1.75 9.52 14.85
CA LEU A 108 -0.46 8.85 14.98
C LEU A 108 -0.60 7.33 14.82
N PHE A 109 -0.98 6.91 13.63
CA PHE A 109 -1.15 5.50 13.27
C PHE A 109 -0.68 5.22 11.84
N TYR A 110 -0.35 3.97 11.62
CA TYR A 110 -0.09 3.34 10.32
C TYR A 110 -1.02 2.13 10.19
N LEU A 111 -2.00 2.22 9.31
CA LEU A 111 -3.01 1.18 9.13
C LEU A 111 -2.85 0.53 7.76
N THR A 112 -2.91 -0.80 7.71
CA THR A 112 -2.80 -1.55 6.45
C THR A 112 -4.00 -2.45 6.21
N GLY A 113 -4.19 -2.82 4.94
CA GLY A 113 -5.09 -3.90 4.57
C GLY A 113 -4.45 -5.27 4.77
N THR A 114 -5.29 -6.29 4.91
CA THR A 114 -4.90 -7.71 4.88
C THR A 114 -4.66 -8.13 3.44
N ASN A 115 -3.42 -8.44 3.13
CA ASN A 115 -2.99 -8.86 1.80
C ASN A 115 -3.23 -10.36 1.60
N ILE A 116 -3.99 -10.71 0.56
CA ILE A 116 -4.28 -12.09 0.11
C ILE A 116 -3.58 -12.27 -1.24
N SER A 117 -2.85 -13.34 -1.41
CA SER A 117 -2.23 -13.69 -2.70
C SER A 117 -2.02 -15.19 -2.82
N ILE A 118 -1.58 -15.65 -4.00
CA ILE A 118 -1.32 -17.07 -4.21
C ILE A 118 -0.21 -17.58 -3.27
N ASN A 119 0.93 -16.85 -3.18
CA ASN A 119 2.13 -17.36 -2.49
C ASN A 119 2.79 -16.38 -1.49
N ASN A 120 2.54 -15.08 -1.60
CA ASN A 120 3.30 -14.05 -0.88
C ASN A 120 2.41 -13.10 -0.08
N GLY A 121 1.20 -13.52 0.26
CA GLY A 121 0.27 -12.73 1.08
C GLY A 121 0.44 -13.01 2.57
N LEU A 122 -0.23 -12.19 3.39
CA LEU A 122 -0.49 -12.56 4.79
C LEU A 122 -1.38 -13.81 4.86
N ILE A 123 -2.22 -13.97 3.83
CA ILE A 123 -3.04 -15.15 3.63
C ILE A 123 -2.77 -15.67 2.22
N ASN A 124 -2.37 -16.93 2.13
CA ASN A 124 -2.21 -17.59 0.84
C ASN A 124 -3.55 -18.19 0.43
N PHE A 125 -4.15 -17.63 -0.60
CA PHE A 125 -5.41 -18.11 -1.18
C PHE A 125 -5.45 -17.76 -2.66
N ASP A 126 -5.67 -18.75 -3.50
CA ASP A 126 -5.67 -18.59 -4.95
C ASP A 126 -7.06 -18.16 -5.46
N CYS A 127 -7.14 -16.94 -6.00
CA CYS A 127 -8.32 -16.44 -6.73
C CYS A 127 -7.98 -16.11 -8.20
N GLY A 128 -6.83 -16.52 -8.70
CA GLY A 128 -6.35 -16.22 -10.04
C GLY A 128 -5.03 -15.45 -10.05
N SER A 129 -4.31 -15.53 -11.16
CA SER A 129 -2.97 -14.95 -11.34
C SER A 129 -2.95 -13.68 -12.22
N SER A 130 -4.08 -13.32 -12.81
CA SER A 130 -4.23 -12.14 -13.67
C SER A 130 -5.68 -11.62 -13.64
N PRO A 131 -5.94 -10.39 -14.10
CA PRO A 131 -7.30 -9.87 -14.21
C PRO A 131 -8.27 -10.75 -15.00
N GLU A 132 -7.78 -11.45 -16.04
CA GLU A 132 -8.58 -12.26 -16.94
C GLU A 132 -9.06 -13.57 -16.30
N ASN A 133 -8.32 -14.10 -15.36
CA ASN A 133 -8.66 -15.37 -14.68
C ASN A 133 -9.00 -15.19 -13.21
N PHE A 134 -9.21 -13.93 -12.76
CA PHE A 134 -9.57 -13.65 -11.38
C PHE A 134 -11.01 -14.08 -11.07
N ASP A 135 -11.16 -14.95 -10.09
CA ASP A 135 -12.46 -15.38 -9.57
C ASP A 135 -12.93 -14.45 -8.45
N GLU A 136 -13.63 -13.38 -8.84
CA GLU A 136 -14.17 -12.39 -7.89
C GLU A 136 -15.18 -13.02 -6.92
N THR A 137 -15.99 -13.98 -7.37
CA THR A 137 -16.98 -14.64 -6.52
C THR A 137 -16.30 -15.44 -5.41
N LYS A 138 -15.27 -16.19 -5.77
CA LYS A 138 -14.43 -16.93 -4.83
C LYS A 138 -13.76 -16.00 -3.81
N PHE A 139 -13.19 -14.87 -4.29
CA PHE A 139 -12.59 -13.87 -3.43
C PHE A 139 -13.60 -13.26 -2.45
N ASN A 140 -14.77 -12.84 -2.93
CA ASN A 140 -15.80 -12.23 -2.08
C ASN A 140 -16.34 -13.23 -1.05
N THR A 141 -16.56 -14.49 -1.43
CA THR A 141 -16.96 -15.57 -0.53
C THR A 141 -15.90 -15.78 0.56
N PHE A 142 -14.64 -15.82 0.17
CA PHE A 142 -13.53 -15.93 1.12
C PHE A 142 -13.49 -14.72 2.08
N CYS A 143 -13.62 -13.50 1.57
CA CYS A 143 -13.62 -12.28 2.40
C CYS A 143 -14.73 -12.27 3.44
N ASN A 144 -15.92 -12.75 3.10
CA ASN A 144 -17.08 -12.79 3.98
C ASN A 144 -16.97 -13.87 5.08
N ASN A 145 -16.39 -15.02 4.73
CA ASN A 145 -16.35 -16.18 5.61
C ASN A 145 -15.07 -16.26 6.46
N ASN A 146 -14.02 -15.54 6.09
CA ASN A 146 -12.73 -15.61 6.78
C ASN A 146 -12.64 -14.55 7.87
N ASN A 147 -12.85 -14.96 9.12
CA ASN A 147 -12.70 -14.15 10.33
C ASN A 147 -11.26 -14.18 10.85
N THR A 148 -10.35 -13.52 10.16
CA THR A 148 -8.99 -13.31 10.67
C THR A 148 -8.99 -12.23 11.76
N LYS A 149 -7.94 -12.22 12.58
CA LYS A 149 -7.70 -11.19 13.61
C LYS A 149 -6.91 -10.04 13.01
N ASP A 150 -7.09 -8.86 13.57
CA ASP A 150 -6.19 -7.73 13.32
C ASP A 150 -4.77 -8.09 13.77
N LEU A 151 -3.76 -7.68 12.99
CA LEU A 151 -2.37 -8.05 13.27
C LEU A 151 -1.55 -6.84 13.71
N GLN A 152 -0.58 -7.12 14.58
CA GLN A 152 0.43 -6.18 15.07
C GLN A 152 1.56 -6.02 14.07
N GLY A 153 2.14 -4.82 13.97
CA GLY A 153 3.43 -4.61 13.31
C GLY A 153 3.40 -4.59 11.80
N SER A 154 2.29 -4.13 11.23
CA SER A 154 2.17 -3.96 9.78
C SER A 154 3.20 -2.98 9.22
N HIS A 155 3.71 -3.28 8.02
CA HIS A 155 4.74 -2.50 7.33
C HIS A 155 4.72 -2.70 5.81
N TRP A 156 3.54 -2.85 5.20
CA TRP A 156 3.34 -3.12 3.77
C TRP A 156 2.13 -2.36 3.21
N ALA A 157 2.02 -2.34 1.87
CA ALA A 157 0.86 -1.82 1.15
C ALA A 157 -0.29 -2.85 1.08
N PRO A 158 -1.57 -2.40 0.96
CA PRO A 158 -1.96 -1.00 0.97
C PRO A 158 -1.91 -0.44 2.38
N HIS A 159 -1.47 0.82 2.51
CA HIS A 159 -1.46 1.46 3.82
C HIS A 159 -2.05 2.86 3.81
N VAL A 160 -2.48 3.31 4.98
CA VAL A 160 -3.07 4.61 5.20
C VAL A 160 -2.33 5.38 6.27
N ILE A 161 -2.02 6.64 5.95
CA ILE A 161 -1.36 7.59 6.84
C ILE A 161 -2.10 8.93 6.76
N HIS A 162 -2.17 9.69 7.85
CA HIS A 162 -2.68 11.05 7.80
C HIS A 162 -1.77 11.97 6.97
N LYS A 163 -2.34 12.78 6.08
CA LYS A 163 -1.60 13.62 5.13
C LYS A 163 -0.55 14.54 5.79
N LYS A 164 -0.89 15.18 6.93
CA LYS A 164 0.08 16.02 7.65
C LYS A 164 1.30 15.22 8.14
N LEU A 165 1.09 13.97 8.57
CA LEU A 165 2.16 13.08 9.00
C LEU A 165 3.01 12.64 7.82
N TRP A 166 2.38 12.28 6.67
CA TRP A 166 3.08 11.97 5.43
C TRP A 166 4.06 13.08 5.02
N PHE A 167 3.60 14.34 4.98
CA PHE A 167 4.46 15.47 4.61
C PHE A 167 5.49 15.81 5.68
N LYS A 168 5.17 15.63 6.96
CA LYS A 168 6.13 15.85 8.07
C LYS A 168 7.34 14.93 7.96
N ILE A 169 7.15 13.66 7.58
CA ILE A 169 8.25 12.69 7.41
C ILE A 169 8.88 12.75 6.01
N GLY A 170 8.36 13.58 5.09
CA GLY A 170 8.85 13.70 3.71
C GLY A 170 8.49 12.50 2.82
N GLY A 171 7.39 11.79 3.07
CA GLY A 171 6.96 10.63 2.29
C GLY A 171 7.97 9.48 2.31
N PHE A 172 8.17 8.80 1.18
CA PHE A 172 9.18 7.76 1.00
C PHE A 172 10.58 8.33 0.78
N SER A 173 11.61 7.68 1.27
CA SER A 173 13.01 8.08 1.06
C SER A 173 13.51 7.56 -0.29
N GLU A 174 13.98 8.46 -1.15
CA GLU A 174 14.31 8.16 -2.55
C GLU A 174 15.56 7.28 -2.72
N GLU A 175 16.43 7.22 -1.71
CA GLU A 175 17.56 6.30 -1.68
C GLU A 175 17.16 4.81 -1.70
N PHE A 176 15.86 4.52 -1.46
CA PHE A 176 15.31 3.17 -1.59
C PHE A 176 14.71 2.89 -2.97
N ASN A 177 14.82 3.80 -3.94
CA ASN A 177 14.42 3.46 -5.30
C ASN A 177 15.22 2.25 -5.84
N PRO A 178 14.62 1.34 -6.60
CA PRO A 178 13.25 1.37 -7.12
C PRO A 178 12.15 0.90 -6.15
N GLY A 179 12.46 0.49 -4.87
CA GLY A 179 11.43 0.21 -3.89
C GLY A 179 11.81 -0.77 -2.77
N ASP A 180 12.85 -1.61 -2.93
CA ASP A 180 13.22 -2.57 -1.88
C ASP A 180 13.67 -1.86 -0.59
N GLY A 181 13.09 -2.26 0.55
CA GLY A 181 13.37 -1.67 1.86
C GLY A 181 12.66 -0.36 2.17
N SER A 182 11.85 0.19 1.25
CA SER A 182 11.18 1.47 1.43
C SER A 182 10.05 1.44 2.46
N ASP A 183 9.27 0.37 2.54
CA ASP A 183 8.18 0.23 3.51
C ASP A 183 8.68 0.21 4.97
N PRO A 184 9.69 -0.62 5.36
CA PRO A 184 10.24 -0.54 6.70
C PRO A 184 10.92 0.80 6.99
N ASP A 185 11.54 1.47 6.02
CA ASP A 185 12.09 2.82 6.19
C ASP A 185 10.99 3.84 6.52
N LEU A 186 9.90 3.82 5.77
CA LEU A 186 8.74 4.67 6.05
C LEU A 186 8.22 4.44 7.47
N CYS A 187 8.08 3.17 7.88
CA CYS A 187 7.65 2.82 9.23
C CYS A 187 8.64 3.31 10.30
N MET A 188 9.95 3.26 10.03
CA MET A 188 10.96 3.78 10.97
C MET A 188 10.89 5.30 11.10
N LYS A 189 10.66 6.04 10.01
CA LYS A 189 10.42 7.49 10.06
C LYS A 189 9.16 7.82 10.87
N LEU A 190 8.08 7.06 10.69
CA LEU A 190 6.87 7.20 11.49
C LEU A 190 7.10 6.89 12.97
N TRP A 191 7.90 5.86 13.27
CA TRP A 191 8.30 5.54 14.65
C TRP A 191 8.99 6.73 15.34
N ASN A 192 9.90 7.42 14.64
CA ASN A 192 10.59 8.61 15.14
C ASN A 192 9.64 9.80 15.36
N GLU A 193 8.49 9.81 14.70
CA GLU A 193 7.39 10.77 14.92
C GLU A 193 6.37 10.30 15.97
N ASN A 194 6.79 9.38 16.85
CA ASN A 194 5.97 8.82 17.93
C ASN A 194 4.73 8.04 17.46
N VAL A 195 4.69 7.53 16.23
CA VAL A 195 3.68 6.54 15.85
C VAL A 195 3.98 5.23 16.58
N ARG A 196 2.97 4.70 17.27
CA ARG A 196 3.04 3.43 18.02
C ARG A 196 1.93 2.46 17.63
N ILE A 197 1.00 2.88 16.79
CA ILE A 197 -0.04 2.04 16.21
C ILE A 197 0.39 1.64 14.80
N PHE A 198 0.80 0.37 14.63
CA PHE A 198 1.10 -0.27 13.36
C PHE A 198 0.20 -1.49 13.23
N LYS A 199 -0.94 -1.34 12.54
CA LYS A 199 -2.01 -2.32 12.58
C LYS A 199 -2.47 -2.75 11.20
N THR A 200 -2.63 -4.06 11.00
CA THR A 200 -3.35 -4.62 9.86
C THR A 200 -4.81 -4.83 10.23
N ILE A 201 -5.70 -4.29 9.42
CA ILE A 201 -7.14 -4.42 9.59
C ILE A 201 -7.61 -5.70 8.90
N SER A 202 -8.11 -6.65 9.67
CA SER A 202 -8.50 -7.97 9.17
C SER A 202 -9.67 -7.93 8.18
N LYS A 203 -10.61 -7.01 8.37
CA LYS A 203 -11.78 -6.83 7.48
C LYS A 203 -11.48 -6.02 6.22
N PHE A 204 -10.43 -5.20 6.22
CA PHE A 204 -9.94 -4.51 5.04
C PHE A 204 -9.04 -5.47 4.26
N LYS A 205 -9.60 -6.24 3.33
CA LYS A 205 -8.87 -7.24 2.55
C LYS A 205 -8.59 -6.75 1.13
N VAL A 206 -7.43 -7.10 0.62
CA VAL A 206 -7.05 -6.89 -0.79
C VAL A 206 -6.45 -8.16 -1.36
N TYR A 207 -6.78 -8.46 -2.61
CA TYR A 207 -6.05 -9.46 -3.38
C TYR A 207 -4.89 -8.78 -4.10
N HIS A 208 -3.69 -9.31 -3.98
CA HIS A 208 -2.48 -8.77 -4.57
C HIS A 208 -1.88 -9.82 -5.52
N PHE A 209 -1.79 -9.48 -6.80
CA PHE A 209 -1.27 -10.39 -7.83
C PHE A 209 0.25 -10.60 -7.76
N SER A 210 0.92 -9.84 -6.92
CA SER A 210 2.34 -9.94 -6.52
C SER A 210 3.36 -9.94 -7.65
N SER A 211 4.08 -8.83 -7.79
CA SER A 211 5.30 -8.72 -8.60
C SER A 211 5.12 -8.91 -10.10
N THR A 212 3.94 -8.65 -10.67
CA THR A 212 3.74 -8.74 -12.12
C THR A 212 4.61 -7.74 -12.87
N THR A 213 4.73 -6.52 -12.39
CA THR A 213 5.55 -5.46 -12.99
C THR A 213 7.05 -5.74 -12.84
N THR A 214 7.50 -6.12 -11.63
CA THR A 214 8.93 -6.37 -11.34
C THR A 214 9.47 -7.56 -12.12
N ARG A 215 8.66 -8.58 -12.37
CA ARG A 215 9.06 -9.77 -13.14
C ARG A 215 9.13 -9.53 -14.64
N LYS A 216 8.30 -8.60 -15.16
CA LYS A 216 8.22 -8.28 -16.59
C LYS A 216 9.21 -7.20 -17.02
N SER A 217 9.75 -6.44 -16.08
CA SER A 217 10.67 -5.33 -16.35
C SER A 217 12.09 -5.70 -15.92
N ASN A 218 13.08 -5.32 -16.72
CA ASN A 218 14.51 -5.43 -16.36
C ASN A 218 14.93 -4.40 -15.30
N ILE A 219 14.11 -4.20 -14.26
CA ILE A 219 14.42 -3.28 -13.17
C ILE A 219 15.52 -3.86 -12.32
N ILE A 220 16.64 -3.16 -12.25
CA ILE A 220 17.74 -3.50 -11.33
C ILE A 220 17.27 -3.12 -9.92
N LEU A 221 17.07 -4.12 -9.07
CA LEU A 221 16.67 -3.91 -7.68
C LEU A 221 17.83 -3.32 -6.87
N ASN A 222 17.50 -2.39 -5.97
CA ASN A 222 18.42 -1.90 -4.96
C ASN A 222 18.63 -2.95 -3.84
N ASN A 223 19.67 -2.76 -3.03
CA ASN A 223 19.87 -3.54 -1.81
C ASN A 223 19.26 -2.79 -0.61
N GLY A 224 17.94 -2.86 -0.46
CA GLY A 224 17.21 -2.14 0.57
C GLY A 224 17.61 -2.52 2.00
N THR A 225 17.98 -3.77 2.24
CA THR A 225 18.49 -4.21 3.54
C THR A 225 19.79 -3.48 3.91
N LYS A 226 20.73 -3.36 2.97
CA LYS A 226 21.99 -2.63 3.18
C LYS A 226 21.73 -1.14 3.39
N THR A 227 20.89 -0.53 2.55
CA THR A 227 20.53 0.88 2.66
C THR A 227 19.90 1.18 4.02
N PHE A 228 18.96 0.34 4.46
CA PHE A 228 18.32 0.47 5.77
C PHE A 228 19.34 0.35 6.92
N LEU A 229 20.23 -0.65 6.87
CA LEU A 229 21.27 -0.84 7.87
C LEU A 229 22.20 0.38 7.99
N LEU A 230 22.64 0.94 6.85
CA LEU A 230 23.50 2.13 6.82
C LEU A 230 22.78 3.37 7.35
N LYS A 231 21.49 3.50 7.13
CA LYS A 231 20.69 4.65 7.56
C LYS A 231 20.32 4.58 9.05
N TRP A 232 19.96 3.41 9.57
CA TRP A 232 19.34 3.25 10.89
C TRP A 232 20.21 2.51 11.91
N GLY A 233 21.35 1.94 11.50
CA GLY A 233 22.28 1.21 12.40
C GLY A 233 21.88 -0.24 12.71
N PHE A 234 20.75 -0.72 12.19
CA PHE A 234 20.27 -2.10 12.31
C PHE A 234 19.47 -2.50 11.08
N ASN A 235 19.25 -3.81 10.87
CA ASN A 235 18.56 -4.31 9.67
C ASN A 235 17.02 -4.25 9.82
N PRO A 236 16.25 -4.32 8.72
CA PRO A 236 14.78 -4.28 8.74
C PRO A 236 14.15 -5.40 9.55
N ARG A 237 14.78 -6.59 9.64
CA ARG A 237 14.28 -7.73 10.43
C ARG A 237 14.31 -7.41 11.92
N PHE A 238 15.41 -6.78 12.40
CA PHE A 238 15.51 -6.31 13.77
C PHE A 238 14.40 -5.30 14.09
N PHE A 239 14.18 -4.31 13.22
CA PHE A 239 13.11 -3.33 13.38
C PHE A 239 11.73 -4.01 13.48
N ARG A 240 11.39 -4.88 12.55
CA ARG A 240 10.11 -5.60 12.58
C ARG A 240 9.91 -6.42 13.84
N LYS A 241 10.97 -7.10 14.30
CA LYS A 241 10.90 -7.97 15.47
C LYS A 241 10.78 -7.21 16.79
N TYR A 242 11.64 -6.23 17.01
CA TYR A 242 11.77 -5.60 18.33
C TYR A 242 10.96 -4.31 18.47
N TYR A 243 10.82 -3.53 17.41
CA TYR A 243 10.04 -2.29 17.41
C TYR A 243 8.58 -2.56 17.07
N LEU A 244 8.30 -3.12 15.90
CA LEU A 244 6.94 -3.33 15.44
C LEU A 244 6.26 -4.56 16.07
N LYS A 245 7.03 -5.50 16.63
CA LYS A 245 6.54 -6.80 17.15
C LYS A 245 5.68 -7.57 16.14
N GLY A 246 5.97 -7.38 14.85
CA GLY A 246 5.25 -7.97 13.71
C GLY A 246 5.81 -9.31 13.23
N ASP A 247 6.85 -9.84 13.89
CA ASP A 247 7.43 -11.14 13.58
C ASP A 247 6.50 -12.24 14.14
N GLY A 248 5.94 -13.09 13.25
CA GLY A 248 5.06 -14.20 13.65
C GLY A 248 3.56 -13.91 13.64
N PHE A 249 3.10 -12.87 12.95
CA PHE A 249 1.67 -12.56 12.78
C PHE A 249 0.88 -12.44 14.09
N ASN A 250 1.47 -11.77 15.08
CA ASN A 250 0.85 -11.55 16.37
C ASN A 250 -0.47 -10.77 16.24
N SER A 251 -1.47 -11.15 17.04
CA SER A 251 -2.72 -10.39 17.15
C SER A 251 -2.43 -8.97 17.63
N PHE A 252 -3.14 -8.00 17.09
CA PHE A 252 -3.03 -6.61 17.53
C PHE A 252 -3.42 -6.48 19.00
N ASN A 253 -2.58 -5.86 19.81
CA ASN A 253 -2.76 -5.68 21.24
C ASN A 253 -2.64 -4.22 21.70
N GLY A 254 -2.67 -3.25 20.78
CA GLY A 254 -2.64 -1.84 21.09
C GLY A 254 -1.33 -1.13 20.73
N GLU A 255 -1.04 -0.06 21.44
CA GLU A 255 0.16 0.74 21.23
C GLU A 255 1.44 -0.01 21.59
N LEU A 256 2.45 0.17 20.74
CA LEU A 256 3.78 -0.39 20.97
C LEU A 256 4.58 0.45 21.98
N SER A 257 5.26 -0.22 22.89
CA SER A 257 6.27 0.40 23.75
C SER A 257 7.62 0.51 23.03
N ASN A 258 8.48 1.39 23.48
CA ASN A 258 9.88 1.39 23.04
C ASN A 258 10.53 0.04 23.36
N PRO A 259 11.44 -0.45 22.49
CA PRO A 259 12.16 -1.70 22.67
C PRO A 259 13.13 -1.64 23.83
#